data_de75157c952ccce6a62845c9b83c6b13
#
_entry.id   de75157c952ccce6a62845c9b83c6b13
#
_cell.length_a   1.000
_cell.length_b   1.000
_cell.length_c   1.000
_cell.angle_alpha   90.00
_cell.angle_beta   90.00
_cell.angle_gamma   90.00
#
_symmetry.space_group_name_H-M   'P 1'
#
loop_
_entity.id
_entity.type
_entity.pdbx_description
1 polymer ?
#
loop_
_entity_poly.entity_id
_entity_poly.type
_entity_poly.pdbx_seq_one_letter_code
_entity_poly.pdbx_strand_id
1 'polypeptide(L)'
;TRRSSDLSAQGGLGTATLERIALAVAEINGCDYCLAAHSFLGRKVAKLDDAELTANRSGASNDPKADAAVRFAAAVVRQRGQVSNDQVQAVLNAGYSDAHVVDILLAVALNTFTNYVNEVTQTEVDFPAVQPLGIDV
;
A
#
# COMPACT_ATOMS: atom_id res chain seq x y z
N THR A 1 24.83 -16.16 2.31
CA THR A 1 24.14 -14.88 2.11
C THR A 1 22.74 -15.14 1.58
N ARG A 2 21.75 -14.84 2.36
CA ARG A 2 20.36 -14.95 1.88
C ARG A 2 20.10 -13.87 0.83
N ARG A 3 19.54 -14.27 -0.30
CA ARG A 3 19.13 -13.32 -1.34
C ARG A 3 17.96 -12.48 -0.82
N SER A 4 17.83 -11.25 -1.30
CA SER A 4 16.71 -10.37 -0.93
C SER A 4 15.33 -11.00 -1.24
N SER A 5 15.28 -11.85 -2.29
CA SER A 5 14.08 -12.65 -2.61
C SER A 5 13.75 -13.68 -1.52
N ASP A 6 14.75 -14.22 -0.83
CA ASP A 6 14.52 -15.19 0.24
C ASP A 6 14.03 -14.51 1.52
N LEU A 7 14.44 -13.28 1.76
CA LEU A 7 13.96 -12.47 2.89
C LEU A 7 12.48 -12.11 2.71
N SER A 8 12.07 -11.73 1.50
CA SER A 8 10.67 -11.46 1.22
C SER A 8 9.79 -12.72 1.23
N ALA A 9 10.34 -13.88 0.83
CA ALA A 9 9.61 -15.15 0.85
C ALA A 9 9.45 -15.72 2.27
N GLN A 10 10.39 -15.43 3.19
CA GLN A 10 10.40 -16.01 4.54
C GLN A 10 9.89 -15.08 5.63
N GLY A 11 9.78 -13.79 5.40
CA GLY A 11 9.45 -12.83 6.45
C GLY A 11 8.90 -11.49 5.98
N GLY A 12 8.77 -11.27 4.67
CA GLY A 12 8.22 -10.03 4.11
C GLY A 12 6.70 -9.96 4.18
N LEU A 13 6.15 -8.83 3.78
CA LEU A 13 4.70 -8.59 3.80
C LEU A 13 3.93 -9.43 2.78
N GLY A 14 4.60 -9.92 1.75
CA GLY A 14 3.97 -10.63 0.64
C GLY A 14 3.42 -9.69 -0.45
N THR A 15 3.34 -10.21 -1.66
CA THR A 15 2.94 -9.43 -2.85
C THR A 15 1.55 -8.80 -2.70
N ALA A 16 0.58 -9.56 -2.20
CA ALA A 16 -0.79 -9.07 -2.06
C ALA A 16 -0.86 -7.86 -1.10
N THR A 17 -0.20 -7.94 0.05
CA THR A 17 -0.20 -6.83 1.02
C THR A 17 0.56 -5.62 0.49
N LEU A 18 1.65 -5.81 -0.25
CA LEU A 18 2.37 -4.71 -0.91
C LEU A 18 1.50 -3.99 -1.94
N GLU A 19 0.71 -4.72 -2.74
CA GLU A 19 -0.23 -4.11 -3.68
C GLU A 19 -1.36 -3.35 -2.96
N ARG A 20 -1.88 -3.90 -1.87
CA ARG A 20 -2.87 -3.24 -1.02
C ARG A 20 -2.35 -1.90 -0.47
N ILE A 21 -1.12 -1.88 0.04
CA ILE A 21 -0.47 -0.66 0.54
C ILE A 21 -0.26 0.34 -0.60
N ALA A 22 0.22 -0.13 -1.75
CA ALA A 22 0.45 0.72 -2.92
C ALA A 22 -0.84 1.44 -3.36
N LEU A 23 -1.98 0.76 -3.33
CA LEU A 23 -3.28 1.34 -3.67
C LEU A 23 -3.69 2.43 -2.66
N ALA A 24 -3.54 2.17 -1.37
CA ALA A 24 -3.84 3.16 -0.34
C ALA A 24 -2.98 4.42 -0.48
N VAL A 25 -1.69 4.24 -0.68
CA VAL A 25 -0.74 5.35 -0.84
C VAL A 25 -1.01 6.14 -2.12
N ALA A 26 -1.28 5.45 -3.24
CA ALA A 26 -1.59 6.10 -4.52
C ALA A 26 -2.88 6.94 -4.46
N GLU A 27 -3.91 6.44 -3.78
CA GLU A 27 -5.16 7.20 -3.61
C GLU A 27 -4.93 8.48 -2.79
N ILE A 28 -4.22 8.38 -1.67
CA ILE A 28 -3.91 9.53 -0.82
C ILE A 28 -3.06 10.57 -1.57
N ASN A 29 -2.05 10.12 -2.32
CA ASN A 29 -1.15 10.99 -3.06
C ASN A 29 -1.73 11.47 -4.41
N GLY A 30 -2.85 10.91 -4.85
CA GLY A 30 -3.53 11.34 -6.07
C GLY A 30 -2.80 10.96 -7.37
N CYS A 31 -2.11 9.82 -7.39
CA CYS A 31 -1.40 9.35 -8.58
C CYS A 31 -2.29 8.48 -9.46
N ASP A 32 -2.88 9.04 -10.51
CA ASP A 32 -3.78 8.32 -11.42
C ASP A 32 -3.10 7.15 -12.11
N TYR A 33 -1.87 7.33 -12.59
CA TYR A 33 -1.08 6.25 -13.17
C TYR A 33 -0.90 5.11 -12.17
N CYS A 34 -0.52 5.43 -10.95
CA CYS A 34 -0.26 4.44 -9.91
C CYS A 34 -1.53 3.69 -9.49
N LEU A 35 -2.67 4.39 -9.41
CA LEU A 35 -3.96 3.74 -9.16
C LEU A 35 -4.30 2.73 -10.25
N ALA A 36 -4.14 3.12 -11.50
CA ALA A 36 -4.41 2.25 -12.64
C ALA A 36 -3.48 1.03 -12.65
N ALA A 37 -2.18 1.26 -12.49
CA ALA A 37 -1.17 0.20 -12.50
C ALA A 37 -1.38 -0.80 -11.35
N HIS A 38 -1.52 -0.32 -10.11
CA HIS A 38 -1.67 -1.19 -8.95
C HIS A 38 -3.05 -1.86 -8.88
N SER A 39 -4.10 -1.25 -9.43
CA SER A 39 -5.39 -1.93 -9.58
C SER A 39 -5.28 -3.11 -10.56
N PHE A 40 -4.59 -2.92 -11.68
CA PHE A 40 -4.34 -3.98 -12.65
C PHE A 40 -3.47 -5.10 -12.03
N LEU A 41 -2.34 -4.76 -11.43
CA LEU A 41 -1.44 -5.74 -10.80
C LEU A 41 -2.11 -6.45 -9.62
N GLY A 42 -2.86 -5.72 -8.81
CA GLY A 42 -3.63 -6.29 -7.69
C GLY A 42 -4.61 -7.36 -8.18
N ARG A 43 -5.33 -7.07 -9.26
CA ARG A 43 -6.28 -8.03 -9.84
C ARG A 43 -5.57 -9.20 -10.52
N LYS A 44 -4.59 -8.96 -11.35
CA LYS A 44 -3.97 -9.99 -12.21
C LYS A 44 -2.90 -10.82 -11.50
N VAL A 45 -2.08 -10.20 -10.66
CA VAL A 45 -0.96 -10.86 -10.00
C VAL A 45 -1.32 -11.27 -8.57
N ALA A 46 -1.86 -10.36 -7.77
CA ALA A 46 -2.22 -10.63 -6.38
C ALA A 46 -3.60 -11.28 -6.22
N LYS A 47 -4.39 -11.39 -7.30
CA LYS A 47 -5.73 -12.02 -7.32
C LYS A 47 -6.73 -11.37 -6.36
N LEU A 48 -6.61 -10.07 -6.17
CA LEU A 48 -7.56 -9.29 -5.38
C LEU A 48 -8.83 -9.04 -6.18
N ASP A 49 -9.99 -9.17 -5.54
CA ASP A 49 -11.26 -8.86 -6.17
C ASP A 49 -11.58 -7.35 -6.12
N ASP A 50 -12.62 -6.92 -6.82
CA ASP A 50 -12.97 -5.50 -6.92
C ASP A 50 -13.37 -4.89 -5.58
N ALA A 51 -14.01 -5.67 -4.69
CA ALA A 51 -14.36 -5.21 -3.36
C ALA A 51 -13.11 -4.93 -2.52
N GLU A 52 -12.12 -5.82 -2.60
CA GLU A 52 -10.84 -5.65 -1.91
C GLU A 52 -10.05 -4.45 -2.47
N LEU A 53 -9.98 -4.31 -3.80
CA LEU A 53 -9.30 -3.17 -4.42
C LEU A 53 -9.93 -1.84 -3.97
N THR A 54 -11.24 -1.78 -3.88
CA THR A 54 -11.95 -0.59 -3.38
C THR A 54 -11.64 -0.33 -1.90
N ALA A 55 -11.65 -1.39 -1.07
CA ALA A 55 -11.28 -1.27 0.34
C ALA A 55 -9.85 -0.76 0.51
N ASN A 56 -8.90 -1.28 -0.27
CA ASN A 56 -7.49 -0.87 -0.21
C ASN A 56 -7.33 0.61 -0.57
N ARG A 57 -8.02 1.09 -1.58
CA ARG A 57 -8.00 2.50 -1.98
C ARG A 57 -8.59 3.40 -0.89
N SER A 58 -9.51 2.90 -0.08
CA SER A 58 -10.05 3.63 1.07
C SER A 58 -9.16 3.59 2.31
N GLY A 59 -8.03 2.88 2.25
CA GLY A 59 -7.10 2.73 3.39
C GLY A 59 -7.46 1.58 4.32
N ALA A 60 -8.13 0.56 3.82
CA ALA A 60 -8.59 -0.61 4.56
C ALA A 60 -8.38 -1.91 3.77
N SER A 61 -8.70 -3.03 4.36
CA SER A 61 -8.71 -4.34 3.68
C SER A 61 -9.81 -5.21 4.28
N ASN A 62 -10.35 -6.11 3.47
CA ASN A 62 -11.28 -7.15 3.92
C ASN A 62 -10.56 -8.33 4.59
N ASP A 63 -9.24 -8.43 4.42
CA ASP A 63 -8.40 -9.37 5.16
C ASP A 63 -8.01 -8.74 6.51
N PRO A 64 -8.38 -9.34 7.66
CA PRO A 64 -8.19 -8.71 8.97
C PRO A 64 -6.73 -8.38 9.29
N LYS A 65 -5.79 -9.24 8.91
CA LYS A 65 -4.36 -9.00 9.15
C LYS A 65 -3.85 -7.88 8.23
N ALA A 66 -4.15 -7.98 6.94
CA ALA A 66 -3.74 -6.96 5.97
C ALA A 66 -4.39 -5.60 6.27
N ASP A 67 -5.61 -5.58 6.80
CA ASP A 67 -6.30 -4.35 7.19
C ASP A 67 -5.45 -3.51 8.15
N ALA A 68 -4.82 -4.15 9.14
CA ALA A 68 -3.93 -3.47 10.07
C ALA A 68 -2.74 -2.82 9.35
N ALA A 69 -2.12 -3.51 8.40
CA ALA A 69 -1.00 -2.97 7.64
C ALA A 69 -1.42 -1.82 6.74
N VAL A 70 -2.54 -1.95 6.04
CA VAL A 70 -3.05 -0.93 5.11
C VAL A 70 -3.48 0.33 5.87
N ARG A 71 -4.20 0.17 6.97
CA ARG A 71 -4.60 1.30 7.84
C ARG A 71 -3.38 2.04 8.39
N PHE A 72 -2.37 1.30 8.82
CA PHE A 72 -1.13 1.88 9.32
C PHE A 72 -0.39 2.65 8.22
N ALA A 73 -0.26 2.06 7.03
CA ALA A 73 0.36 2.73 5.89
C ALA A 73 -0.37 4.04 5.54
N ALA A 74 -1.69 4.02 5.49
CA ALA A 74 -2.50 5.21 5.24
C ALA A 74 -2.30 6.27 6.32
N ALA A 75 -2.27 5.87 7.59
CA ALA A 75 -2.01 6.77 8.71
C ALA A 75 -0.62 7.41 8.63
N VAL A 76 0.40 6.64 8.28
CA VAL A 76 1.77 7.15 8.10
C VAL A 76 1.81 8.25 7.03
N VAL A 77 1.15 8.04 5.89
CA VAL A 77 1.11 9.04 4.81
C VAL A 77 0.38 10.31 5.28
N ARG A 78 -0.83 10.15 5.83
CA ARG A 78 -1.67 11.27 6.26
C ARG A 78 -1.05 12.08 7.39
N GLN A 79 -0.38 11.41 8.32
CA GLN A 79 0.23 12.02 9.50
C GLN A 79 1.72 12.30 9.34
N ARG A 80 2.29 12.06 8.17
CA ARG A 80 3.71 12.26 7.88
C ARG A 80 4.62 11.52 8.88
N GLY A 81 4.25 10.31 9.24
CA GLY A 81 4.98 9.50 10.20
C GLY A 81 4.73 9.85 11.67
N GLN A 82 3.95 10.87 11.98
CA GLN A 82 3.63 11.26 13.35
C GLN A 82 2.50 10.40 13.92
N VAL A 83 2.66 9.08 13.82
CA VAL A 83 1.70 8.11 14.34
C VAL A 83 1.91 7.88 15.83
N SER A 84 0.85 7.46 16.52
CA SER A 84 0.92 7.15 17.93
C SER A 84 1.50 5.75 18.19
N ASN A 85 1.93 5.52 19.44
CA ASN A 85 2.34 4.19 19.88
C ASN A 85 1.19 3.17 19.75
N ASP A 86 -0.05 3.58 19.97
CA ASP A 86 -1.21 2.71 19.82
C ASP A 86 -1.41 2.27 18.38
N GLN A 87 -1.14 3.15 17.40
CA GLN A 87 -1.19 2.81 15.99
C GLN A 87 -0.11 1.78 15.60
N VAL A 88 1.10 1.91 16.13
CA VAL A 88 2.17 0.91 15.96
C VAL A 88 1.77 -0.40 16.62
N GLN A 89 1.25 -0.35 17.84
CA GLN A 89 0.85 -1.53 18.60
C GLN A 89 -0.25 -2.32 17.89
N ALA A 90 -1.17 -1.64 17.20
CA ALA A 90 -2.22 -2.30 16.42
C ALA A 90 -1.65 -3.20 15.31
N VAL A 91 -0.57 -2.78 14.66
CA VAL A 91 0.13 -3.59 13.66
C VAL A 91 0.75 -4.84 14.31
N LEU A 92 1.43 -4.66 15.45
CA LEU A 92 2.04 -5.77 16.18
C LEU A 92 0.98 -6.76 16.69
N ASN A 93 -0.14 -6.25 17.20
CA ASN A 93 -1.26 -7.08 17.68
C ASN A 93 -1.91 -7.89 16.56
N ALA A 94 -1.87 -7.40 15.32
CA ALA A 94 -2.38 -8.13 14.15
C ALA A 94 -1.47 -9.30 13.73
N GLY A 95 -0.30 -9.44 14.32
CA GLY A 95 0.63 -10.53 14.06
C GLY A 95 1.86 -10.15 13.24
N TYR A 96 2.06 -8.87 12.97
CA TYR A 96 3.29 -8.38 12.34
C TYR A 96 4.41 -8.19 13.36
N SER A 97 5.66 -8.27 12.90
CA SER A 97 6.85 -8.00 13.72
C SER A 97 7.30 -6.54 13.58
N ASP A 98 8.27 -6.15 14.40
CA ASP A 98 8.94 -4.85 14.26
C ASP A 98 9.58 -4.69 12.87
N ALA A 99 10.15 -5.76 12.33
CA ALA A 99 10.70 -5.76 10.98
C ALA A 99 9.62 -5.48 9.92
N HIS A 100 8.43 -6.04 10.08
CA HIS A 100 7.29 -5.75 9.20
C HIS A 100 6.84 -4.29 9.27
N VAL A 101 6.90 -3.66 10.44
CA VAL A 101 6.63 -2.22 10.58
C VAL A 101 7.59 -1.42 9.70
N VAL A 102 8.87 -1.77 9.73
CA VAL A 102 9.88 -1.13 8.85
C VAL A 102 9.59 -1.40 7.38
N ASP A 103 9.19 -2.62 7.02
CA ASP A 103 8.81 -2.98 5.65
C ASP A 103 7.61 -2.15 5.16
N ILE A 104 6.62 -1.90 6.02
CA ILE A 104 5.48 -1.02 5.70
C ILE A 104 5.96 0.40 5.44
N LEU A 105 6.85 0.93 6.29
CA LEU A 105 7.41 2.27 6.10
C LEU A 105 8.20 2.38 4.81
N LEU A 106 8.97 1.34 4.46
CA LEU A 106 9.68 1.29 3.19
C LEU A 106 8.72 1.28 2.00
N ALA A 107 7.64 0.51 2.07
CA ALA A 107 6.61 0.47 1.04
C ALA A 107 5.95 1.84 0.86
N VAL A 108 5.63 2.53 1.96
CA VAL A 108 5.09 3.90 1.93
C VAL A 108 6.06 4.85 1.25
N ALA A 109 7.33 4.84 1.64
CA ALA A 109 8.35 5.72 1.08
C ALA A 109 8.56 5.47 -0.41
N LEU A 110 8.68 4.21 -0.81
CA LEU A 110 8.90 3.82 -2.19
C LEU A 110 7.71 4.18 -3.09
N ASN A 111 6.49 3.91 -2.64
CA ASN A 111 5.30 4.26 -3.40
C ASN A 111 5.10 5.78 -3.48
N THR A 112 5.36 6.52 -2.41
CA THR A 112 5.32 7.98 -2.43
C THR A 112 6.33 8.53 -3.44
N PHE A 113 7.54 8.00 -3.46
CA PHE A 113 8.55 8.37 -4.45
C PHE A 113 8.06 8.14 -5.88
N THR A 114 7.57 6.94 -6.18
CA THR A 114 7.08 6.62 -7.54
C THR A 114 5.81 7.40 -7.90
N ASN A 115 4.92 7.64 -6.93
CA ASN A 115 3.76 8.52 -7.15
C ASN A 115 4.21 9.91 -7.62
N TYR A 116 5.17 10.51 -6.93
CA TYR A 116 5.66 11.84 -7.27
C TYR A 116 6.42 11.86 -8.59
N VAL A 117 7.23 10.84 -8.87
CA VAL A 117 7.90 10.73 -10.18
C VAL A 117 6.86 10.72 -11.30
N ASN A 118 5.83 9.90 -11.19
CA ASN A 118 4.79 9.79 -12.22
C ASN A 118 3.98 11.09 -12.37
N GLU A 119 3.69 11.79 -11.27
CA GLU A 119 2.98 13.06 -11.32
C GLU A 119 3.85 14.17 -11.94
N VAL A 120 5.11 14.30 -11.52
CA VAL A 120 6.03 15.32 -12.03
C VAL A 120 6.32 15.12 -13.51
N THR A 121 6.52 13.88 -13.93
CA THR A 121 6.82 13.54 -15.34
C THR A 121 5.57 13.41 -16.20
N GLN A 122 4.39 13.50 -15.63
CA GLN A 122 3.11 13.34 -16.32
C GLN A 122 3.05 12.04 -17.12
N THR A 123 3.44 10.94 -16.47
CA THR A 123 3.46 9.61 -17.08
C THR A 123 2.10 9.28 -17.71
N GLU A 124 2.10 8.90 -18.98
CA GLU A 124 0.87 8.50 -19.67
C GLU A 124 0.29 7.23 -19.04
N VAL A 125 -1.02 7.25 -18.76
CA VAL A 125 -1.73 6.09 -18.20
C VAL A 125 -1.98 5.08 -19.31
N ASP A 126 -1.20 4.00 -19.32
CA ASP A 126 -1.26 2.89 -20.27
C ASP A 126 -1.90 1.63 -19.69
N PHE A 127 -2.45 1.72 -18.50
CA PHE A 127 -3.31 0.72 -17.87
C PHE A 127 -4.77 1.16 -17.96
N PRO A 128 -5.74 0.23 -17.78
CA PRO A 128 -7.15 0.64 -17.67
C PRO A 128 -7.34 1.71 -16.60
N ALA A 129 -7.91 2.85 -16.97
CA ALA A 129 -8.07 3.99 -16.09
C ALA A 129 -8.97 3.66 -14.88
N VAL A 130 -8.61 4.18 -13.72
CA VAL A 130 -9.35 4.01 -12.47
C VAL A 130 -9.69 5.41 -11.94
N GLN A 131 -10.97 5.64 -11.67
CA GLN A 131 -11.41 6.90 -11.09
C GLN A 131 -11.06 6.93 -9.60
N PRO A 132 -10.46 8.01 -9.09
CA PRO A 132 -10.25 8.21 -7.66
C PRO A 132 -11.57 8.12 -6.89
N LEU A 133 -11.53 7.66 -5.65
CA LEU A 133 -12.72 7.54 -4.80
C LEU A 133 -13.29 8.89 -4.37
N GLY A 134 -12.51 9.97 -4.49
CA GLY A 134 -12.92 11.30 -4.05
C GLY A 134 -12.97 11.43 -2.53
N ILE A 135 -12.19 10.64 -1.82
CA ILE A 135 -12.10 10.70 -0.37
C ILE A 135 -11.18 11.87 0.00
N ASP A 136 -11.67 12.78 0.81
CA ASP A 136 -10.87 13.87 1.36
C ASP A 136 -9.75 13.30 2.24
N VAL A 137 -8.57 13.76 1.97
CA VAL A 137 -7.34 13.28 2.63
C VAL A 137 -6.88 14.24 3.71
#